data_40f097a25a9778e170b0658a72560ace
#
_entry.id   40f097a25a9778e170b0658a72560ace
#
_cell.length_a   1.000
_cell.length_b   1.000
_cell.length_c   1.000
_cell.angle_alpha   90.00
_cell.angle_beta   90.00
_cell.angle_gamma   90.00
#
_symmetry.space_group_name_H-M   'P 1'
#
loop_
_entity.id
_entity.type
_entity.pdbx_description
1 polymer ?
#
loop_
_entity_poly.entity_id
_entity_poly.type
_entity_poly.pdbx_seq_one_letter_code
_entity_poly.pdbx_strand_id
1 'polypeptide(L)'
;MLDGIHESVAEVVEATELSVLSPDEFDHALITNQEFSTSIMKELAREASEISENARELSFLDVQQRLKHSLINLAREYGVQTGKGVAIDLDITQDEIGAMVSANRTTIAACMRELRAEGFLWKNGRHLVIIPPEQLEILDALTNAVLSGDDEGAEKWARQAIARGIDPLKALDALTTGMKQVDRGYSHGEITLPDIVLAASAMKEALPIIEANIELGHSQEVVVGTVVIGTVHGDIHDIGKTIVAMLLRARNFRVIDLGVNVTPEQFVEAIHQFNPNILALSALTTATSLEIDPVIKLLTDKGLRTKIKLMVGGGAVSEDYAKRIGAEGYHATAKGAVEVAWRLCTWEANPQP
;
A
#
# COMPACT_ATOMS: atom_id res chain seq x y z
N MET A 1 -45.98 2.19 13.71
CA MET A 1 -45.92 0.82 13.13
C MET A 1 -46.89 0.77 11.97
N LEU A 2 -46.38 0.63 10.77
CA LEU A 2 -47.20 0.49 9.57
C LEU A 2 -47.61 -0.99 9.50
N ASP A 3 -48.91 -1.26 9.71
CA ASP A 3 -49.65 -2.48 9.38
C ASP A 3 -49.12 -3.88 9.76
N GLY A 4 -48.26 -4.04 10.77
CA GLY A 4 -47.99 -5.33 11.40
C GLY A 4 -47.28 -6.38 10.54
N ILE A 5 -46.80 -6.04 9.35
CA ILE A 5 -46.02 -6.95 8.51
C ILE A 5 -44.57 -6.52 8.57
N HIS A 6 -43.69 -7.36 9.14
CA HIS A 6 -42.26 -7.17 9.10
C HIS A 6 -41.74 -7.71 7.75
N GLU A 7 -41.11 -6.86 6.96
CA GLU A 7 -40.41 -7.22 5.71
C GLU A 7 -39.01 -7.81 5.98
N SER A 8 -38.53 -7.72 7.23
CA SER A 8 -37.22 -8.24 7.65
C SER A 8 -37.34 -9.47 8.54
N VAL A 9 -36.41 -10.39 8.40
CA VAL A 9 -36.27 -11.60 9.23
C VAL A 9 -35.04 -11.41 10.10
N ALA A 10 -35.17 -11.63 11.42
CA ALA A 10 -34.03 -11.71 12.32
C ALA A 10 -33.63 -13.17 12.49
N GLU A 11 -32.37 -13.49 12.19
CA GLU A 11 -31.82 -14.83 12.37
C GLU A 11 -30.84 -14.81 13.57
N VAL A 12 -31.01 -15.80 14.46
CA VAL A 12 -30.15 -15.94 15.64
C VAL A 12 -28.88 -16.70 15.23
N VAL A 13 -27.73 -16.02 15.25
CA VAL A 13 -26.41 -16.57 14.87
C VAL A 13 -25.77 -17.31 16.06
N GLU A 14 -26.02 -16.84 17.29
CA GLU A 14 -25.54 -17.46 18.53
C GLU A 14 -26.68 -17.55 19.56
N ALA A 15 -26.52 -18.42 20.57
CA ALA A 15 -27.51 -18.55 21.63
C ALA A 15 -27.72 -17.20 22.35
N THR A 16 -28.90 -16.62 22.18
CA THR A 16 -29.25 -15.28 22.65
C THR A 16 -30.49 -15.31 23.52
N GLU A 17 -30.47 -14.55 24.60
CA GLU A 17 -31.65 -14.31 25.44
C GLU A 17 -32.36 -13.04 24.96
N LEU A 18 -33.64 -13.16 24.65
CA LEU A 18 -34.46 -12.08 24.10
C LEU A 18 -35.51 -11.63 25.12
N SER A 19 -35.63 -10.32 25.31
CA SER A 19 -36.76 -9.69 26.00
C SER A 19 -37.77 -9.19 24.96
N VAL A 20 -39.03 -9.58 25.12
CA VAL A 20 -40.11 -9.24 24.20
C VAL A 20 -41.07 -8.25 24.87
N LEU A 21 -41.35 -7.15 24.19
CA LEU A 21 -42.39 -6.18 24.58
C LEU A 21 -43.60 -6.34 23.64
N SER A 22 -44.80 -6.35 24.21
CA SER A 22 -46.00 -6.21 23.39
C SER A 22 -46.10 -4.81 22.78
N PRO A 23 -46.86 -4.60 21.68
CA PRO A 23 -47.05 -3.29 21.10
C PRO A 23 -47.55 -2.24 22.10
N ASP A 24 -48.52 -2.62 22.97
CA ASP A 24 -49.07 -1.71 23.97
C ASP A 24 -48.06 -1.35 25.06
N GLU A 25 -47.21 -2.30 25.50
CA GLU A 25 -46.12 -2.02 26.42
C GLU A 25 -45.04 -1.13 25.82
N PHE A 26 -44.73 -1.34 24.55
CA PHE A 26 -43.77 -0.51 23.81
C PHE A 26 -44.27 0.93 23.68
N ASP A 27 -45.53 1.14 23.24
CA ASP A 27 -46.16 2.43 23.12
C ASP A 27 -46.24 3.16 24.46
N HIS A 28 -46.60 2.41 25.53
CA HIS A 28 -46.63 2.97 26.87
C HIS A 28 -45.24 3.38 27.35
N ALA A 29 -44.21 2.57 27.10
CA ALA A 29 -42.80 2.91 27.43
C ALA A 29 -42.32 4.15 26.67
N LEU A 30 -42.67 4.25 25.37
CA LEU A 30 -42.33 5.45 24.57
C LEU A 30 -42.91 6.74 25.14
N ILE A 31 -44.13 6.70 25.69
CA ILE A 31 -44.80 7.91 26.20
C ILE A 31 -44.35 8.23 27.63
N THR A 32 -44.09 7.22 28.45
CA THR A 32 -43.86 7.41 29.90
C THR A 32 -42.41 7.43 30.32
N ASN A 33 -41.50 6.91 29.50
CA ASN A 33 -40.09 6.81 29.81
C ASN A 33 -39.25 7.59 28.80
N GLN A 34 -38.81 8.78 29.19
CA GLN A 34 -38.02 9.69 28.37
C GLN A 34 -36.66 9.10 27.96
N GLU A 35 -36.04 8.29 28.82
CA GLU A 35 -34.76 7.66 28.57
C GLU A 35 -34.92 6.57 27.46
N PHE A 36 -35.97 5.77 27.58
CA PHE A 36 -36.33 4.77 26.58
C PHE A 36 -36.60 5.41 25.21
N SER A 37 -37.44 6.48 25.17
CA SER A 37 -37.74 7.22 23.92
C SER A 37 -36.47 7.78 23.29
N THR A 38 -35.59 8.35 24.11
CA THR A 38 -34.32 8.93 23.65
C THR A 38 -33.40 7.84 23.07
N SER A 39 -33.34 6.67 23.69
CA SER A 39 -32.55 5.52 23.21
C SER A 39 -33.09 4.99 21.88
N ILE A 40 -34.41 4.85 21.75
CA ILE A 40 -35.03 4.43 20.47
C ILE A 40 -34.78 5.46 19.35
N MET A 41 -34.92 6.75 19.66
CA MET A 41 -34.63 7.81 18.65
C MET A 41 -33.17 7.78 18.22
N LYS A 42 -32.23 7.57 19.13
CA LYS A 42 -30.79 7.44 18.78
C LYS A 42 -30.54 6.22 17.91
N GLU A 43 -31.18 5.10 18.23
CA GLU A 43 -31.03 3.87 17.44
C GLU A 43 -31.59 4.02 16.03
N LEU A 44 -32.79 4.60 15.89
CA LEU A 44 -33.39 4.91 14.58
C LEU A 44 -32.55 5.89 13.77
N ALA A 45 -31.94 6.89 14.41
CA ALA A 45 -31.05 7.84 13.75
C ALA A 45 -29.77 7.14 13.28
N ARG A 46 -29.22 6.20 14.07
CA ARG A 46 -28.08 5.37 13.72
C ARG A 46 -28.42 4.51 12.51
N GLU A 47 -29.52 3.79 12.54
CA GLU A 47 -29.99 2.91 11.44
C GLU A 47 -30.23 3.70 10.14
N ALA A 48 -30.86 4.88 10.23
CA ALA A 48 -31.04 5.76 9.08
C ALA A 48 -29.71 6.23 8.49
N SER A 49 -28.71 6.52 9.33
CA SER A 49 -27.37 6.89 8.89
C SER A 49 -26.66 5.73 8.21
N GLU A 50 -26.76 4.52 8.74
CA GLU A 50 -26.18 3.29 8.16
C GLU A 50 -26.82 2.96 6.79
N ILE A 51 -28.15 3.07 6.67
CA ILE A 51 -28.84 2.90 5.38
C ILE A 51 -28.36 3.92 4.35
N SER A 52 -28.20 5.18 4.76
CA SER A 52 -27.68 6.24 3.88
C SER A 52 -26.25 5.99 3.44
N GLU A 53 -25.39 5.52 4.36
CA GLU A 53 -24.00 5.18 4.08
C GLU A 53 -23.90 3.97 3.16
N ASN A 54 -24.65 2.90 3.43
CA ASN A 54 -24.73 1.73 2.55
C ASN A 54 -25.22 2.07 1.13
N ALA A 55 -26.24 2.95 1.00
CA ALA A 55 -26.73 3.41 -0.29
C ALA A 55 -25.64 4.21 -1.05
N ARG A 56 -24.87 5.02 -0.34
CA ARG A 56 -23.73 5.77 -0.88
C ARG A 56 -22.60 4.82 -1.29
N GLU A 57 -22.25 3.86 -0.46
CA GLU A 57 -21.23 2.86 -0.77
C GLU A 57 -21.58 2.02 -1.99
N LEU A 58 -22.83 1.57 -2.13
CA LEU A 58 -23.32 0.86 -3.31
C LEU A 58 -23.22 1.68 -4.59
N SER A 59 -23.32 3.00 -4.50
CA SER A 59 -23.28 3.91 -5.64
C SER A 59 -21.86 4.30 -6.08
N PHE A 60 -20.90 4.34 -5.17
CA PHE A 60 -19.57 4.92 -5.41
C PHE A 60 -18.40 3.96 -5.16
N LEU A 61 -18.59 2.88 -4.40
CA LEU A 61 -17.53 1.94 -4.06
C LEU A 61 -17.65 0.64 -4.85
N ASP A 62 -16.50 0.11 -5.25
CA ASP A 62 -16.44 -1.26 -5.79
C ASP A 62 -16.63 -2.31 -4.68
N VAL A 63 -16.81 -3.57 -5.09
CA VAL A 63 -17.06 -4.68 -4.15
C VAL A 63 -15.92 -4.86 -3.14
N GLN A 64 -14.68 -4.64 -3.56
CA GLN A 64 -13.52 -4.80 -2.69
C GLN A 64 -13.47 -3.71 -1.60
N GLN A 65 -13.81 -2.48 -1.97
CA GLN A 65 -13.90 -1.35 -1.04
C GLN A 65 -15.03 -1.56 -0.02
N ARG A 66 -16.22 -1.97 -0.48
CA ARG A 66 -17.33 -2.31 0.43
C ARG A 66 -16.97 -3.45 1.38
N LEU A 67 -16.27 -4.48 0.88
CA LEU A 67 -15.77 -5.57 1.72
C LEU A 67 -14.78 -5.08 2.78
N LYS A 68 -13.85 -4.21 2.43
CA LYS A 68 -12.93 -3.58 3.39
C LYS A 68 -13.69 -2.86 4.51
N HIS A 69 -14.65 -2.00 4.15
CA HIS A 69 -15.47 -1.24 5.10
C HIS A 69 -16.26 -2.17 6.02
N SER A 70 -16.93 -3.18 5.47
CA SER A 70 -17.68 -4.16 6.26
C SER A 70 -16.80 -4.92 7.26
N LEU A 71 -15.59 -5.36 6.83
CA LEU A 71 -14.65 -6.04 7.73
C LEU A 71 -14.10 -5.10 8.81
N ILE A 72 -13.89 -3.82 8.53
CA ILE A 72 -13.48 -2.81 9.51
C ILE A 72 -14.59 -2.61 10.55
N ASN A 73 -15.84 -2.49 10.12
CA ASN A 73 -16.98 -2.32 11.02
C ASN A 73 -17.17 -3.55 11.91
N LEU A 74 -17.10 -4.76 11.35
CA LEU A 74 -17.10 -5.99 12.13
C LEU A 74 -15.96 -6.06 13.15
N ALA A 75 -14.76 -5.61 12.79
CA ALA A 75 -13.62 -5.59 13.70
C ALA A 75 -13.75 -4.51 14.80
N ARG A 76 -14.46 -3.40 14.55
CA ARG A 76 -14.78 -2.41 15.59
C ARG A 76 -15.79 -2.94 16.60
N GLU A 77 -16.76 -3.71 16.15
CA GLU A 77 -17.88 -4.20 16.96
C GLU A 77 -17.55 -5.52 17.65
N TYR A 78 -16.93 -6.45 16.94
CA TYR A 78 -16.65 -7.83 17.40
C TYR A 78 -15.15 -8.15 17.45
N GLY A 79 -14.29 -7.13 17.46
CA GLY A 79 -12.86 -7.32 17.36
C GLY A 79 -12.17 -7.62 18.67
N VAL A 80 -11.31 -8.64 18.67
CA VAL A 80 -10.39 -8.95 19.77
C VAL A 80 -8.95 -8.67 19.32
N GLN A 81 -8.24 -7.86 20.11
CA GLN A 81 -6.85 -7.52 19.82
C GLN A 81 -5.95 -8.75 19.89
N THR A 82 -5.10 -8.95 18.88
CA THR A 82 -4.10 -10.01 18.82
C THR A 82 -2.72 -9.42 18.58
N GLY A 83 -1.65 -10.18 18.79
CA GLY A 83 -0.28 -9.70 18.53
C GLY A 83 0.01 -9.34 17.05
N LYS A 84 -0.91 -9.64 16.13
CA LYS A 84 -0.74 -9.38 14.69
C LYS A 84 -1.82 -8.49 14.08
N GLY A 85 -2.89 -8.17 14.80
CA GLY A 85 -4.02 -7.37 14.32
C GLY A 85 -5.28 -7.61 15.12
N VAL A 86 -6.43 -7.23 14.58
CA VAL A 86 -7.75 -7.43 15.22
C VAL A 86 -8.40 -8.67 14.62
N ALA A 87 -8.62 -9.68 15.45
CA ALA A 87 -9.40 -10.86 15.09
C ALA A 87 -10.89 -10.54 15.24
N ILE A 88 -11.67 -10.78 14.20
CA ILE A 88 -13.12 -10.67 14.22
C ILE A 88 -13.62 -11.93 14.91
N ASP A 89 -14.10 -11.79 16.16
CA ASP A 89 -14.61 -12.90 16.99
C ASP A 89 -16.07 -13.17 16.67
N LEU A 90 -16.29 -13.54 15.42
CA LEU A 90 -17.60 -13.89 14.89
C LEU A 90 -17.43 -15.02 13.87
N ASP A 91 -18.24 -16.08 14.01
CA ASP A 91 -18.29 -17.17 13.03
C ASP A 91 -19.16 -16.74 11.83
N ILE A 92 -18.55 -16.02 10.89
CA ILE A 92 -19.22 -15.50 9.71
C ILE A 92 -18.74 -16.21 8.44
N THR A 93 -19.67 -16.60 7.60
CA THR A 93 -19.42 -17.26 6.31
C THR A 93 -19.20 -16.25 5.18
N GLN A 94 -18.62 -16.72 4.07
CA GLN A 94 -18.47 -15.88 2.87
C GLN A 94 -19.81 -15.51 2.21
N ASP A 95 -20.85 -16.31 2.43
CA ASP A 95 -22.20 -16.04 1.91
C ASP A 95 -22.85 -14.90 2.72
N GLU A 96 -22.70 -14.89 4.04
CA GLU A 96 -23.16 -13.81 4.90
C GLU A 96 -22.43 -12.51 4.62
N ILE A 97 -21.10 -12.56 4.50
CA ILE A 97 -20.29 -11.37 4.08
C ILE A 97 -20.77 -10.89 2.71
N GLY A 98 -21.05 -11.81 1.78
CA GLY A 98 -21.59 -11.49 0.46
C GLY A 98 -22.91 -10.74 0.52
N ALA A 99 -23.83 -11.19 1.39
CA ALA A 99 -25.10 -10.51 1.63
C ALA A 99 -24.90 -9.09 2.17
N MET A 100 -24.00 -8.90 3.14
CA MET A 100 -23.69 -7.59 3.73
C MET A 100 -23.18 -6.57 2.69
N VAL A 101 -22.39 -7.01 1.71
CA VAL A 101 -21.80 -6.11 0.70
C VAL A 101 -22.44 -6.20 -0.68
N SER A 102 -23.60 -6.85 -0.77
CA SER A 102 -24.36 -7.05 -2.02
C SER A 102 -23.50 -7.66 -3.14
N ALA A 103 -22.81 -8.76 -2.83
CA ALA A 103 -21.96 -9.50 -3.77
C ALA A 103 -22.12 -11.02 -3.60
N ASN A 104 -21.89 -11.76 -4.69
CA ASN A 104 -21.93 -13.21 -4.62
C ASN A 104 -20.65 -13.81 -3.98
N ARG A 105 -20.76 -15.05 -3.49
CA ARG A 105 -19.66 -15.78 -2.83
C ARG A 105 -18.38 -15.84 -3.65
N THR A 106 -18.48 -16.02 -4.98
CA THR A 106 -17.31 -16.12 -5.86
C THR A 106 -16.54 -14.80 -5.95
N THR A 107 -17.26 -13.69 -6.02
CA THR A 107 -16.68 -12.34 -5.98
C THR A 107 -16.01 -12.06 -4.62
N ILE A 108 -16.68 -12.41 -3.51
CA ILE A 108 -16.10 -12.29 -2.16
C ILE A 108 -14.83 -13.12 -2.03
N ALA A 109 -14.83 -14.36 -2.51
CA ALA A 109 -13.62 -15.20 -2.46
C ALA A 109 -12.45 -14.62 -3.28
N ALA A 110 -12.73 -13.96 -4.41
CA ALA A 110 -11.71 -13.24 -5.19
C ALA A 110 -11.18 -12.01 -4.43
N CYS A 111 -12.07 -11.13 -3.96
CA CYS A 111 -11.69 -9.95 -3.20
C CYS A 111 -10.91 -10.31 -1.91
N MET A 112 -11.34 -11.32 -1.16
CA MET A 112 -10.59 -11.80 0.02
C MET A 112 -9.19 -12.29 -0.31
N ARG A 113 -8.97 -12.87 -1.49
CA ARG A 113 -7.65 -13.31 -1.94
C ARG A 113 -6.75 -12.11 -2.24
N GLU A 114 -7.30 -11.09 -2.88
CA GLU A 114 -6.60 -9.83 -3.14
C GLU A 114 -6.26 -9.10 -1.84
N LEU A 115 -7.22 -8.97 -0.91
CA LEU A 115 -6.97 -8.37 0.41
C LEU A 115 -5.91 -9.11 1.23
N ARG A 116 -5.79 -10.43 1.06
CA ARG A 116 -4.68 -11.21 1.68
C ARG A 116 -3.35 -10.91 1.00
N ALA A 117 -3.32 -10.80 -0.31
CA ALA A 117 -2.11 -10.45 -1.05
C ALA A 117 -1.62 -9.02 -0.70
N GLU A 118 -2.56 -8.11 -0.44
CA GLU A 118 -2.29 -6.75 0.06
C GLU A 118 -1.83 -6.73 1.55
N GLY A 119 -1.94 -7.85 2.26
CA GLY A 119 -1.61 -7.92 3.70
C GLY A 119 -2.61 -7.22 4.62
N PHE A 120 -3.82 -6.89 4.10
CA PHE A 120 -4.91 -6.32 4.88
C PHE A 120 -5.62 -7.37 5.75
N LEU A 121 -5.79 -8.59 5.22
CA LEU A 121 -6.57 -9.67 5.78
C LEU A 121 -5.76 -10.97 5.87
N TRP A 122 -5.89 -11.72 6.97
CA TRP A 122 -5.39 -13.09 7.07
C TRP A 122 -6.32 -13.96 7.91
N LYS A 123 -6.05 -15.25 7.97
CA LYS A 123 -6.76 -16.20 8.82
C LYS A 123 -5.90 -16.61 10.02
N ASN A 124 -6.54 -16.68 11.19
CA ASN A 124 -5.99 -17.31 12.37
C ASN A 124 -7.02 -18.35 12.87
N GLY A 125 -6.83 -19.63 12.50
CA GLY A 125 -7.83 -20.66 12.75
C GLY A 125 -9.11 -20.39 11.96
N ARG A 126 -10.23 -20.21 12.69
CA ARG A 126 -11.55 -19.88 12.11
C ARG A 126 -11.74 -18.39 11.88
N HIS A 127 -11.08 -17.54 12.66
CA HIS A 127 -11.30 -16.11 12.68
C HIS A 127 -10.60 -15.41 11.52
N LEU A 128 -11.24 -14.38 10.99
CA LEU A 128 -10.65 -13.41 10.10
C LEU A 128 -9.89 -12.39 10.96
N VAL A 129 -8.68 -12.07 10.58
CA VAL A 129 -7.85 -11.06 11.26
C VAL A 129 -7.52 -9.96 10.27
N ILE A 130 -7.75 -8.72 10.67
CA ILE A 130 -7.44 -7.54 9.85
C ILE A 130 -6.42 -6.64 10.53
N ILE A 131 -5.83 -5.73 9.76
CA ILE A 131 -5.05 -4.62 10.31
C ILE A 131 -5.95 -3.81 11.26
N PRO A 132 -5.44 -3.34 12.42
CA PRO A 132 -6.22 -2.50 13.32
C PRO A 132 -6.84 -1.31 12.59
N PRO A 133 -8.14 -1.02 12.78
CA PRO A 133 -8.81 0.09 12.10
C PRO A 133 -8.10 1.44 12.27
N GLU A 134 -7.56 1.70 13.46
CA GLU A 134 -6.77 2.91 13.75
C GLU A 134 -5.49 3.03 12.89
N GLN A 135 -4.85 1.91 12.57
CA GLN A 135 -3.69 1.90 11.68
C GLN A 135 -4.10 2.14 10.22
N LEU A 136 -5.27 1.64 9.83
CA LEU A 136 -5.81 1.90 8.49
C LEU A 136 -6.14 3.38 8.30
N GLU A 137 -6.77 4.02 9.28
CA GLU A 137 -7.06 5.45 9.25
C GLU A 137 -5.79 6.29 9.03
N ILE A 138 -4.69 5.91 9.67
CA ILE A 138 -3.39 6.58 9.48
C ILE A 138 -2.83 6.33 8.07
N LEU A 139 -2.91 5.10 7.56
CA LEU A 139 -2.42 4.76 6.22
C LEU A 139 -3.26 5.45 5.13
N ASP A 140 -4.58 5.50 5.29
CA ASP A 140 -5.48 6.20 4.37
C ASP A 140 -5.25 7.71 4.41
N ALA A 141 -5.06 8.29 5.61
CA ALA A 141 -4.72 9.69 5.76
C ALA A 141 -3.37 10.04 5.12
N LEU A 142 -2.39 9.15 5.22
CA LEU A 142 -1.09 9.31 4.55
C LEU A 142 -1.22 9.24 3.02
N THR A 143 -2.03 8.33 2.50
CA THR A 143 -2.35 8.22 1.06
C THR A 143 -3.03 9.50 0.56
N ASN A 144 -4.02 10.00 1.30
CA ASN A 144 -4.77 11.21 0.95
C ASN A 144 -3.93 12.47 1.02
N ALA A 145 -2.98 12.57 1.97
CA ALA A 145 -2.05 13.68 2.05
C ALA A 145 -1.18 13.80 0.80
N VAL A 146 -0.68 12.67 0.27
CA VAL A 146 0.04 12.66 -1.02
C VAL A 146 -0.89 13.05 -2.16
N LEU A 147 -2.10 12.47 -2.23
CA LEU A 147 -3.06 12.74 -3.32
C LEU A 147 -3.48 14.21 -3.37
N SER A 148 -3.62 14.87 -2.22
CA SER A 148 -3.98 16.29 -2.12
C SER A 148 -2.78 17.25 -2.15
N GLY A 149 -1.54 16.75 -2.13
CA GLY A 149 -0.34 17.57 -2.06
C GLY A 149 -0.18 18.31 -0.73
N ASP A 150 -0.62 17.68 0.37
CA ASP A 150 -0.53 18.23 1.74
C ASP A 150 0.79 17.82 2.39
N ASP A 151 1.79 18.68 2.29
CA ASP A 151 3.16 18.46 2.82
C ASP A 151 3.14 18.24 4.34
N GLU A 152 2.46 19.13 5.09
CA GLU A 152 2.38 19.06 6.55
C GLU A 152 1.61 17.81 7.01
N GLY A 153 0.53 17.47 6.31
CA GLY A 153 -0.25 16.26 6.54
C GLY A 153 0.58 15.00 6.29
N ALA A 154 1.32 14.94 5.20
CA ALA A 154 2.16 13.80 4.86
C ALA A 154 3.26 13.56 5.91
N GLU A 155 3.97 14.62 6.34
CA GLU A 155 4.96 14.55 7.42
C GLU A 155 4.32 14.07 8.73
N LYS A 156 3.20 14.68 9.13
CA LYS A 156 2.47 14.35 10.36
C LYS A 156 2.03 12.89 10.39
N TRP A 157 1.40 12.42 9.32
CA TRP A 157 0.88 11.05 9.27
C TRP A 157 1.99 10.01 9.16
N ALA A 158 3.12 10.33 8.48
CA ALA A 158 4.31 9.47 8.50
C ALA A 158 4.88 9.31 9.90
N ARG A 159 5.02 10.41 10.66
CA ARG A 159 5.47 10.36 12.06
C ARG A 159 4.50 9.56 12.94
N GLN A 160 3.18 9.73 12.75
CA GLN A 160 2.18 8.96 13.50
C GLN A 160 2.21 7.49 13.16
N ALA A 161 2.40 7.12 11.90
CA ALA A 161 2.53 5.73 11.47
C ALA A 161 3.68 5.04 12.23
N ILE A 162 4.84 5.67 12.27
CA ILE A 162 6.01 5.15 12.99
C ILE A 162 5.75 5.10 14.51
N ALA A 163 5.22 6.17 15.09
CA ALA A 163 4.92 6.24 16.53
C ALA A 163 3.89 5.19 17.00
N ARG A 164 2.98 4.77 16.13
CA ARG A 164 1.99 3.71 16.38
C ARG A 164 2.49 2.30 16.02
N GLY A 165 3.78 2.16 15.67
CA GLY A 165 4.40 0.87 15.33
C GLY A 165 3.87 0.25 14.03
N ILE A 166 3.35 1.06 13.11
CA ILE A 166 3.00 0.59 11.77
C ILE A 166 4.31 0.22 11.05
N ASP A 167 4.31 -0.94 10.40
CA ASP A 167 5.45 -1.38 9.58
C ASP A 167 5.82 -0.29 8.56
N PRO A 168 7.06 0.22 8.57
CA PRO A 168 7.51 1.25 7.64
C PRO A 168 7.25 0.89 6.17
N LEU A 169 7.28 -0.40 5.80
CA LEU A 169 6.96 -0.84 4.44
C LEU A 169 5.48 -0.66 4.07
N LYS A 170 4.56 -0.76 5.06
CA LYS A 170 3.14 -0.46 4.84
C LYS A 170 2.90 1.04 4.68
N ALA A 171 3.59 1.87 5.47
CA ALA A 171 3.54 3.32 5.30
C ALA A 171 4.09 3.75 3.93
N LEU A 172 5.18 3.13 3.47
CA LEU A 172 5.71 3.34 2.12
C LEU A 172 4.73 2.91 1.02
N ASP A 173 4.02 1.80 1.21
CA ASP A 173 2.95 1.36 0.28
C ASP A 173 1.80 2.38 0.21
N ALA A 174 1.42 2.99 1.33
CA ALA A 174 0.40 4.04 1.38
C ALA A 174 0.82 5.28 0.56
N LEU A 175 2.05 5.77 0.76
CA LEU A 175 2.62 6.86 -0.03
C LEU A 175 2.64 6.55 -1.53
N THR A 176 3.11 5.36 -1.88
CA THR A 176 3.20 4.89 -3.27
C THR A 176 1.81 4.76 -3.91
N THR A 177 0.81 4.37 -3.12
CA THR A 177 -0.60 4.27 -3.56
C THR A 177 -1.16 5.66 -3.88
N GLY A 178 -0.91 6.66 -3.03
CA GLY A 178 -1.28 8.05 -3.29
C GLY A 178 -0.67 8.54 -4.61
N MET A 179 0.62 8.35 -4.83
CA MET A 179 1.30 8.77 -6.06
C MET A 179 0.76 8.06 -7.32
N LYS A 180 0.43 6.75 -7.23
CA LYS A 180 -0.23 6.03 -8.33
C LYS A 180 -1.62 6.57 -8.67
N GLN A 181 -2.37 7.04 -7.67
CA GLN A 181 -3.67 7.68 -7.91
C GLN A 181 -3.50 9.02 -8.61
N VAL A 182 -2.48 9.81 -8.23
CA VAL A 182 -2.10 11.05 -8.93
C VAL A 182 -1.76 10.78 -10.39
N ASP A 183 -0.93 9.78 -10.68
CA ASP A 183 -0.55 9.41 -12.06
C ASP A 183 -1.78 8.99 -12.90
N ARG A 184 -2.70 8.24 -12.31
CA ARG A 184 -3.96 7.85 -12.96
C ARG A 184 -4.85 9.06 -13.24
N GLY A 185 -5.06 9.92 -12.23
CA GLY A 185 -5.86 11.14 -12.38
C GLY A 185 -5.29 12.06 -13.45
N TYR A 186 -3.97 12.21 -13.52
CA TYR A 186 -3.31 12.97 -14.59
C TYR A 186 -3.54 12.34 -15.97
N SER A 187 -3.42 11.02 -16.08
CA SER A 187 -3.66 10.30 -17.35
C SER A 187 -5.11 10.43 -17.84
N HIS A 188 -6.07 10.62 -16.93
CA HIS A 188 -7.47 10.86 -17.25
C HIS A 188 -7.85 12.35 -17.38
N GLY A 189 -6.90 13.26 -17.15
CA GLY A 189 -7.15 14.72 -17.20
C GLY A 189 -7.89 15.29 -15.99
N GLU A 190 -8.00 14.53 -14.91
CA GLU A 190 -8.63 14.93 -13.65
C GLU A 190 -7.66 15.69 -12.73
N ILE A 191 -6.37 15.43 -12.87
CA ILE A 191 -5.25 16.04 -12.11
C ILE A 191 -4.38 16.83 -13.09
N THR A 192 -3.87 17.97 -12.65
CA THR A 192 -3.02 18.86 -13.44
C THR A 192 -1.53 18.68 -13.12
N LEU A 193 -0.64 19.25 -13.95
CA LEU A 193 0.80 19.18 -13.69
C LEU A 193 1.21 19.84 -12.35
N PRO A 194 0.67 21.01 -11.93
CA PRO A 194 0.90 21.56 -10.60
C PRO A 194 0.53 20.59 -9.47
N ASP A 195 -0.55 19.83 -9.59
CA ASP A 195 -0.98 18.88 -8.55
C ASP A 195 0.03 17.73 -8.41
N ILE A 196 0.64 17.28 -9.52
CA ILE A 196 1.73 16.29 -9.48
C ILE A 196 2.93 16.84 -8.69
N VAL A 197 3.28 18.11 -8.89
CA VAL A 197 4.41 18.75 -8.18
C VAL A 197 4.11 18.83 -6.69
N LEU A 198 2.89 19.18 -6.29
CA LEU A 198 2.48 19.20 -4.88
C LEU A 198 2.48 17.79 -4.28
N ALA A 199 1.94 16.80 -4.97
CA ALA A 199 1.98 15.41 -4.51
C ALA A 199 3.41 14.88 -4.33
N ALA A 200 4.31 15.24 -5.26
CA ALA A 200 5.74 14.90 -5.15
C ALA A 200 6.42 15.61 -3.97
N SER A 201 6.02 16.85 -3.65
CA SER A 201 6.49 17.58 -2.46
C SER A 201 6.04 16.86 -1.19
N ALA A 202 4.76 16.56 -1.05
CA ALA A 202 4.22 15.83 0.10
C ALA A 202 4.91 14.47 0.31
N MET A 203 5.18 13.76 -0.78
CA MET A 203 5.92 12.50 -0.71
C MET A 203 7.36 12.70 -0.20
N LYS A 204 8.05 13.75 -0.63
CA LYS A 204 9.42 14.07 -0.20
C LYS A 204 9.53 14.42 1.28
N GLU A 205 8.50 15.01 1.89
CA GLU A 205 8.46 15.29 3.32
C GLU A 205 8.26 14.01 4.16
N ALA A 206 7.47 13.06 3.67
CA ALA A 206 7.19 11.81 4.39
C ALA A 206 8.28 10.74 4.24
N LEU A 207 8.93 10.64 3.08
CA LEU A 207 9.89 9.57 2.75
C LEU A 207 11.06 9.46 3.75
N PRO A 208 11.75 10.54 4.16
CA PRO A 208 12.89 10.44 5.08
C PRO A 208 12.52 9.87 6.45
N ILE A 209 11.28 10.14 6.91
CA ILE A 209 10.77 9.62 8.20
C ILE A 209 10.61 8.11 8.13
N ILE A 210 10.08 7.61 7.02
CA ILE A 210 9.86 6.18 6.80
C ILE A 210 11.22 5.49 6.58
N GLU A 211 12.11 6.09 5.78
CA GLU A 211 13.43 5.55 5.46
C GLU A 211 14.28 5.32 6.72
N ALA A 212 14.35 6.32 7.60
CA ALA A 212 15.11 6.22 8.86
C ALA A 212 14.66 5.04 9.75
N ASN A 213 13.40 4.62 9.63
CA ASN A 213 12.87 3.51 10.41
C ASN A 213 12.99 2.14 9.72
N ILE A 214 13.13 2.10 8.40
CA ILE A 214 13.47 0.87 7.66
C ILE A 214 14.90 0.44 8.00
N GLU A 215 15.85 1.37 8.07
CA GLU A 215 17.26 1.08 8.33
C GLU A 215 17.52 0.56 9.75
N LEU A 216 16.71 0.97 10.73
CA LEU A 216 16.86 0.54 12.14
C LEU A 216 16.45 -0.92 12.39
N GLY A 217 15.70 -1.54 11.50
CA GLY A 217 15.17 -2.90 11.67
C GLY A 217 16.15 -4.06 11.36
N HIS A 218 17.32 -3.79 10.76
CA HIS A 218 18.11 -4.86 10.10
C HIS A 218 19.59 -4.94 10.50
N SER A 219 19.91 -4.73 11.77
CA SER A 219 21.29 -4.57 12.26
C SER A 219 22.17 -5.84 12.36
N GLN A 220 21.73 -7.04 11.97
CA GLN A 220 22.52 -8.28 12.18
C GLN A 220 22.52 -9.35 11.05
N GLU A 221 21.97 -9.08 9.87
CA GLU A 221 21.94 -10.09 8.80
C GLU A 221 23.06 -9.91 7.74
N VAL A 222 23.40 -11.00 7.06
CA VAL A 222 24.43 -11.03 6.01
C VAL A 222 24.01 -10.18 4.82
N VAL A 223 24.87 -9.25 4.37
CA VAL A 223 24.63 -8.42 3.18
C VAL A 223 24.51 -9.30 1.94
N VAL A 224 23.39 -9.20 1.24
CA VAL A 224 23.09 -9.99 0.03
C VAL A 224 23.98 -9.58 -1.15
N GLY A 225 24.24 -8.28 -1.26
CA GLY A 225 25.09 -7.72 -2.30
C GLY A 225 25.15 -6.19 -2.20
N THR A 226 26.04 -5.59 -2.98
CA THR A 226 26.19 -4.13 -3.06
C THR A 226 25.57 -3.63 -4.36
N VAL A 227 24.71 -2.61 -4.26
CA VAL A 227 24.07 -1.94 -5.39
C VAL A 227 24.49 -0.47 -5.42
N VAL A 228 25.03 -0.03 -6.53
CA VAL A 228 25.17 1.42 -6.84
C VAL A 228 23.94 1.82 -7.64
N ILE A 229 23.22 2.84 -7.22
CA ILE A 229 22.01 3.34 -7.89
C ILE A 229 22.14 4.86 -8.11
N GLY A 230 21.64 5.35 -9.24
CA GLY A 230 21.63 6.77 -9.55
C GLY A 230 20.68 7.10 -10.69
N THR A 231 20.22 8.35 -10.71
CA THR A 231 19.45 8.90 -11.84
C THR A 231 20.42 9.52 -12.85
N VAL A 232 20.29 9.14 -14.11
CA VAL A 232 21.21 9.50 -15.18
C VAL A 232 21.34 11.02 -15.40
N HIS A 233 22.36 11.44 -16.14
CA HIS A 233 22.62 12.84 -16.43
C HIS A 233 21.41 13.55 -17.05
N GLY A 234 21.17 14.81 -16.65
CA GLY A 234 20.05 15.62 -17.11
C GLY A 234 18.69 15.25 -16.54
N ASP A 235 18.60 14.21 -15.70
CA ASP A 235 17.36 13.81 -15.01
C ASP A 235 17.44 14.14 -13.52
N ILE A 236 16.39 14.77 -12.99
CA ILE A 236 16.28 15.19 -11.58
C ILE A 236 15.24 14.40 -10.78
N HIS A 237 14.60 13.39 -11.41
CA HIS A 237 13.57 12.61 -10.77
C HIS A 237 14.18 11.53 -9.88
N ASP A 238 13.83 11.54 -8.60
CA ASP A 238 14.42 10.68 -7.57
C ASP A 238 13.46 9.77 -6.82
N ILE A 239 12.15 10.07 -6.80
CA ILE A 239 11.18 9.35 -5.97
C ILE A 239 11.19 7.84 -6.26
N GLY A 240 11.06 7.45 -7.52
CA GLY A 240 11.05 6.03 -7.90
C GLY A 240 12.35 5.31 -7.53
N LYS A 241 13.48 5.95 -7.77
CA LYS A 241 14.82 5.48 -7.41
C LYS A 241 14.97 5.31 -5.90
N THR A 242 14.54 6.31 -5.13
CA THR A 242 14.60 6.30 -3.66
C THR A 242 13.77 5.16 -3.08
N ILE A 243 12.57 4.91 -3.60
CA ILE A 243 11.73 3.77 -3.19
C ILE A 243 12.45 2.44 -3.45
N VAL A 244 13.06 2.27 -4.62
CA VAL A 244 13.84 1.05 -4.93
C VAL A 244 15.02 0.90 -3.97
N ALA A 245 15.75 1.98 -3.69
CA ALA A 245 16.87 1.98 -2.75
C ALA A 245 16.44 1.56 -1.33
N MET A 246 15.31 2.12 -0.84
CA MET A 246 14.74 1.76 0.46
C MET A 246 14.34 0.28 0.54
N LEU A 247 13.65 -0.22 -0.47
CA LEU A 247 13.23 -1.62 -0.52
C LEU A 247 14.42 -2.60 -0.65
N LEU A 248 15.49 -2.20 -1.35
CA LEU A 248 16.74 -2.96 -1.40
C LEU A 248 17.41 -3.02 -0.03
N ARG A 249 17.49 -1.89 0.70
CA ARG A 249 18.02 -1.86 2.08
C ARG A 249 17.21 -2.76 3.00
N ALA A 250 15.86 -2.72 2.90
CA ALA A 250 14.96 -3.60 3.64
C ALA A 250 15.18 -5.11 3.36
N ARG A 251 15.82 -5.46 2.24
CA ARG A 251 16.21 -6.81 1.85
C ARG A 251 17.72 -7.09 2.05
N ASN A 252 18.37 -6.34 2.94
CA ASN A 252 19.77 -6.48 3.30
C ASN A 252 20.79 -6.28 2.15
N PHE A 253 20.45 -5.43 1.17
CA PHE A 253 21.45 -4.94 0.23
C PHE A 253 22.18 -3.72 0.82
N ARG A 254 23.49 -3.65 0.59
CA ARG A 254 24.24 -2.40 0.75
C ARG A 254 23.97 -1.50 -0.46
N VAL A 255 23.26 -0.39 -0.25
CA VAL A 255 22.89 0.53 -1.35
C VAL A 255 23.68 1.83 -1.24
N ILE A 256 24.41 2.14 -2.30
CA ILE A 256 25.10 3.41 -2.52
C ILE A 256 24.26 4.20 -3.51
N ASP A 257 23.57 5.22 -3.03
CA ASP A 257 22.78 6.13 -3.85
C ASP A 257 23.62 7.34 -4.25
N LEU A 258 23.82 7.52 -5.56
CA LEU A 258 24.57 8.64 -6.13
C LEU A 258 23.72 9.89 -6.33
N GLY A 259 22.42 9.83 -6.01
CA GLY A 259 21.49 10.94 -6.21
C GLY A 259 21.00 11.06 -7.65
N VAL A 260 20.86 12.29 -8.12
CA VAL A 260 20.30 12.63 -9.43
C VAL A 260 21.33 13.34 -10.31
N ASN A 261 21.07 13.42 -11.62
CA ASN A 261 21.95 14.06 -12.59
C ASN A 261 23.39 13.51 -12.56
N VAL A 262 23.51 12.19 -12.45
CA VAL A 262 24.81 11.49 -12.31
C VAL A 262 25.43 11.27 -13.69
N THR A 263 26.66 11.73 -13.88
CA THR A 263 27.37 11.58 -15.15
C THR A 263 27.90 10.15 -15.34
N PRO A 264 28.19 9.71 -16.57
CA PRO A 264 28.79 8.41 -16.83
C PRO A 264 30.11 8.17 -16.05
N GLU A 265 30.94 9.22 -15.90
CA GLU A 265 32.21 9.17 -15.18
C GLU A 265 32.00 8.89 -13.68
N GLN A 266 30.98 9.52 -13.07
CA GLN A 266 30.64 9.32 -11.67
C GLN A 266 30.16 7.90 -11.41
N PHE A 267 29.40 7.29 -12.31
CA PHE A 267 29.04 5.88 -12.22
C PHE A 267 30.26 4.97 -12.26
N VAL A 268 31.20 5.23 -13.18
CA VAL A 268 32.45 4.47 -13.28
C VAL A 268 33.30 4.62 -12.02
N GLU A 269 33.41 5.83 -11.49
CA GLU A 269 34.14 6.10 -10.24
C GLU A 269 33.53 5.33 -9.07
N ALA A 270 32.20 5.36 -8.94
CA ALA A 270 31.50 4.62 -7.90
C ALA A 270 31.70 3.09 -8.03
N ILE A 271 31.75 2.55 -9.26
CA ILE A 271 32.05 1.14 -9.49
C ILE A 271 33.48 0.79 -8.99
N HIS A 272 34.45 1.62 -9.28
CA HIS A 272 35.83 1.41 -8.79
C HIS A 272 35.94 1.53 -7.27
N GLN A 273 35.22 2.47 -6.67
CA GLN A 273 35.27 2.72 -5.23
C GLN A 273 34.56 1.64 -4.41
N PHE A 274 33.39 1.20 -4.85
CA PHE A 274 32.51 0.36 -4.05
C PHE A 274 32.46 -1.11 -4.52
N ASN A 275 33.00 -1.41 -5.70
CA ASN A 275 32.99 -2.76 -6.32
C ASN A 275 31.61 -3.45 -6.21
N PRO A 276 30.52 -2.81 -6.74
CA PRO A 276 29.17 -3.31 -6.55
C PRO A 276 28.89 -4.56 -7.40
N ASN A 277 27.92 -5.35 -6.97
CA ASN A 277 27.37 -6.47 -7.75
C ASN A 277 26.44 -5.95 -8.86
N ILE A 278 25.72 -4.87 -8.57
CA ILE A 278 24.71 -4.31 -9.46
C ILE A 278 24.93 -2.81 -9.61
N LEU A 279 24.86 -2.33 -10.86
CA LEU A 279 24.66 -0.93 -11.21
C LEU A 279 23.20 -0.73 -11.65
N ALA A 280 22.47 0.15 -10.96
CA ALA A 280 21.07 0.47 -11.25
C ALA A 280 20.95 1.90 -11.76
N LEU A 281 20.42 2.06 -12.98
CA LEU A 281 20.24 3.37 -13.63
C LEU A 281 18.76 3.72 -13.71
N SER A 282 18.41 4.94 -13.29
CA SER A 282 17.03 5.46 -13.34
C SER A 282 16.92 6.58 -14.37
N ALA A 283 15.86 6.54 -15.20
CA ALA A 283 15.49 7.59 -16.14
C ALA A 283 13.99 7.72 -16.25
N LEU A 284 13.43 8.92 -16.02
CA LEU A 284 11.99 9.12 -16.02
C LEU A 284 11.44 9.53 -17.37
N THR A 285 12.19 10.34 -18.15
CA THR A 285 11.72 10.90 -19.42
C THR A 285 12.34 10.18 -20.62
N THR A 286 11.67 10.22 -21.77
CA THR A 286 12.21 9.67 -23.02
C THR A 286 13.55 10.32 -23.41
N ALA A 287 13.71 11.61 -23.15
CA ALA A 287 14.97 12.31 -23.43
C ALA A 287 16.11 11.79 -22.55
N THR A 288 15.86 11.65 -21.25
CA THR A 288 16.88 11.23 -20.28
C THR A 288 17.15 9.71 -20.33
N SER A 289 16.24 8.90 -20.87
CA SER A 289 16.52 7.48 -21.10
C SER A 289 17.66 7.25 -22.09
N LEU A 290 17.91 8.18 -23.00
CA LEU A 290 19.04 8.14 -23.93
C LEU A 290 20.40 8.30 -23.24
N GLU A 291 20.44 8.90 -22.05
CA GLU A 291 21.65 9.08 -21.25
C GLU A 291 22.14 7.77 -20.59
N ILE A 292 21.36 6.69 -20.70
CA ILE A 292 21.80 5.34 -20.32
C ILE A 292 22.88 4.81 -21.27
N ASP A 293 22.75 5.08 -22.56
CA ASP A 293 23.70 4.59 -23.60
C ASP A 293 25.13 5.10 -23.39
N PRO A 294 25.41 6.40 -23.09
CA PRO A 294 26.72 6.88 -22.73
C PRO A 294 27.35 6.16 -21.54
N VAL A 295 26.55 5.82 -20.51
CA VAL A 295 27.03 5.04 -19.35
C VAL A 295 27.48 3.65 -19.81
N ILE A 296 26.66 2.94 -20.57
CA ILE A 296 26.98 1.59 -21.07
C ILE A 296 28.22 1.62 -21.95
N LYS A 297 28.33 2.62 -22.85
CA LYS A 297 29.49 2.81 -23.72
C LYS A 297 30.75 2.98 -22.89
N LEU A 298 30.74 3.87 -21.90
CA LEU A 298 31.90 4.14 -21.05
C LEU A 298 32.30 2.89 -20.22
N LEU A 299 31.31 2.13 -19.72
CA LEU A 299 31.56 0.84 -19.05
C LEU A 299 32.22 -0.17 -19.98
N THR A 300 31.81 -0.22 -21.23
CA THR A 300 32.39 -1.12 -22.25
C THR A 300 33.81 -0.71 -22.58
N ASP A 301 34.06 0.57 -22.84
CA ASP A 301 35.39 1.14 -23.16
C ASP A 301 36.39 0.92 -22.00
N LYS A 302 35.90 0.89 -20.75
CA LYS A 302 36.70 0.61 -19.56
C LYS A 302 36.81 -0.88 -19.20
N GLY A 303 36.15 -1.78 -19.94
CA GLY A 303 36.13 -3.23 -19.66
C GLY A 303 35.39 -3.60 -18.36
N LEU A 304 34.45 -2.76 -17.93
CA LEU A 304 33.67 -2.95 -16.71
C LEU A 304 32.29 -3.58 -16.99
N ARG A 305 31.75 -3.46 -18.21
CA ARG A 305 30.38 -3.89 -18.54
C ARG A 305 30.12 -5.38 -18.22
N THR A 306 31.09 -6.24 -18.45
CA THR A 306 30.99 -7.69 -18.17
C THR A 306 31.24 -8.07 -16.73
N LYS A 307 31.71 -7.14 -15.91
CA LYS A 307 32.04 -7.36 -14.49
C LYS A 307 30.92 -6.97 -13.54
N ILE A 308 29.88 -6.30 -14.03
CA ILE A 308 28.78 -5.78 -13.24
C ILE A 308 27.45 -6.13 -13.89
N LYS A 309 26.46 -6.46 -13.07
CA LYS A 309 25.08 -6.62 -13.53
C LYS A 309 24.43 -5.25 -13.69
N LEU A 310 23.86 -4.99 -14.85
CA LEU A 310 23.17 -3.73 -15.13
C LEU A 310 21.67 -3.90 -14.93
N MET A 311 21.10 -3.03 -14.10
CA MET A 311 19.65 -2.87 -13.96
C MET A 311 19.24 -1.49 -14.44
N VAL A 312 18.08 -1.40 -15.07
CA VAL A 312 17.51 -0.13 -15.54
C VAL A 312 16.03 -0.03 -15.15
N GLY A 313 15.58 1.20 -14.91
CA GLY A 313 14.19 1.47 -14.55
C GLY A 313 13.82 2.95 -14.67
N GLY A 314 12.57 3.26 -14.37
CA GLY A 314 11.98 4.59 -14.49
C GLY A 314 10.90 4.65 -15.56
N GLY A 315 10.10 5.73 -15.56
CA GLY A 315 8.88 5.81 -16.37
C GLY A 315 9.06 5.70 -17.88
N ALA A 316 10.24 6.07 -18.40
CA ALA A 316 10.54 5.98 -19.83
C ALA A 316 11.23 4.67 -20.24
N VAL A 317 11.56 3.81 -19.27
CA VAL A 317 12.27 2.54 -19.53
C VAL A 317 11.25 1.40 -19.64
N SER A 318 11.28 0.69 -20.76
CA SER A 318 10.47 -0.51 -20.99
C SER A 318 11.32 -1.79 -20.94
N GLU A 319 10.66 -2.93 -20.83
CA GLU A 319 11.34 -4.24 -20.89
C GLU A 319 12.08 -4.44 -22.23
N ASP A 320 11.47 -4.02 -23.35
CA ASP A 320 12.08 -4.11 -24.67
C ASP A 320 13.31 -3.19 -24.80
N TYR A 321 13.24 -1.99 -24.19
CA TYR A 321 14.40 -1.11 -24.12
C TYR A 321 15.53 -1.75 -23.30
N ALA A 322 15.23 -2.27 -22.11
CA ALA A 322 16.21 -2.93 -21.26
C ALA A 322 16.90 -4.11 -21.97
N LYS A 323 16.12 -4.96 -22.68
CA LYS A 323 16.66 -6.07 -23.49
C LYS A 323 17.56 -5.57 -24.61
N ARG A 324 17.16 -4.51 -25.32
CA ARG A 324 17.91 -3.94 -26.44
C ARG A 324 19.29 -3.42 -26.03
N ILE A 325 19.39 -2.80 -24.85
CA ILE A 325 20.65 -2.26 -24.32
C ILE A 325 21.47 -3.32 -23.56
N GLY A 326 20.98 -4.55 -23.47
CA GLY A 326 21.66 -5.66 -22.80
C GLY A 326 21.68 -5.55 -21.28
N ALA A 327 20.68 -4.92 -20.66
CA ALA A 327 20.52 -4.91 -19.21
C ALA A 327 20.06 -6.29 -18.71
N GLU A 328 20.67 -6.77 -17.63
CA GLU A 328 20.32 -8.05 -16.99
C GLU A 328 19.07 -7.93 -16.11
N GLY A 329 18.72 -6.72 -15.71
CA GLY A 329 17.59 -6.48 -14.81
C GLY A 329 16.69 -5.33 -15.23
N TYR A 330 15.39 -5.59 -15.22
CA TYR A 330 14.31 -4.62 -15.37
C TYR A 330 13.06 -5.13 -14.68
N HIS A 331 12.30 -4.22 -14.10
CA HIS A 331 10.92 -4.48 -13.70
C HIS A 331 10.12 -3.18 -13.64
N ALA A 332 8.84 -3.24 -14.02
CA ALA A 332 7.94 -2.07 -14.04
C ALA A 332 7.57 -1.54 -12.64
N THR A 333 7.79 -2.33 -11.58
CA THR A 333 7.48 -1.92 -10.20
C THR A 333 8.71 -1.99 -9.31
N ALA A 334 8.77 -1.13 -8.29
CA ALA A 334 9.87 -1.12 -7.33
C ALA A 334 10.03 -2.45 -6.58
N LYS A 335 8.93 -3.08 -6.15
CA LYS A 335 8.95 -4.41 -5.51
C LYS A 335 9.55 -5.47 -6.44
N GLY A 336 9.11 -5.51 -7.69
CA GLY A 336 9.67 -6.45 -8.67
C GLY A 336 11.14 -6.18 -9.02
N ALA A 337 11.58 -4.91 -9.03
CA ALA A 337 13.00 -4.57 -9.22
C ALA A 337 13.87 -5.17 -8.11
N VAL A 338 13.40 -5.17 -6.85
CA VAL A 338 14.09 -5.80 -5.72
C VAL A 338 14.19 -7.33 -5.89
N GLU A 339 13.15 -7.98 -6.37
CA GLU A 339 13.17 -9.43 -6.65
C GLU A 339 14.15 -9.76 -7.78
N VAL A 340 14.23 -8.90 -8.81
CA VAL A 340 15.24 -9.04 -9.88
C VAL A 340 16.65 -8.87 -9.31
N ALA A 341 16.90 -7.85 -8.50
CA ALA A 341 18.20 -7.64 -7.86
C ALA A 341 18.61 -8.84 -6.99
N TRP A 342 17.66 -9.38 -6.22
CA TRP A 342 17.89 -10.58 -5.43
C TRP A 342 18.33 -11.76 -6.28
N ARG A 343 17.63 -12.05 -7.36
CA ARG A 343 17.98 -13.13 -8.30
C ARG A 343 19.37 -12.93 -8.91
N LEU A 344 19.70 -11.70 -9.32
CA LEU A 344 21.00 -11.39 -9.92
C LEU A 344 22.19 -11.62 -8.96
N CYS A 345 21.99 -11.48 -7.66
CA CYS A 345 23.04 -11.71 -6.66
C CYS A 345 23.07 -13.15 -6.12
N THR A 346 21.92 -13.87 -6.08
CA THR A 346 21.83 -15.19 -5.46
C THR A 346 21.96 -16.34 -6.45
N TRP A 347 21.61 -16.13 -7.73
CA TRP A 347 21.67 -17.20 -8.75
C TRP A 347 23.10 -17.67 -9.06
N GLU A 348 24.10 -16.79 -8.93
CA GLU A 348 25.52 -17.19 -9.11
C GLU A 348 26.10 -17.95 -7.90
N ALA A 349 25.45 -17.88 -6.73
CA ALA A 349 25.88 -18.60 -5.53
C ALA A 349 25.50 -20.10 -5.54
N ASN A 350 24.61 -20.54 -6.45
CA ASN A 350 24.18 -21.94 -6.53
C ASN A 350 23.82 -22.33 -7.98
N PRO A 351 24.81 -22.53 -8.88
CA PRO A 351 24.57 -23.14 -10.17
C PRO A 351 24.09 -24.57 -9.92
N GLN A 352 22.79 -24.82 -10.09
CA GLN A 352 22.28 -26.20 -10.11
C GLN A 352 22.85 -26.93 -11.35
N PRO A 353 23.23 -28.20 -11.23
CA PRO A 353 23.89 -28.99 -12.28
C PRO A 353 22.96 -29.30 -13.47
#